data_fecbcea6b01698c8e346900dc31d4929
#
_entry.id   fecbcea6b01698c8e346900dc31d4929
#
_cell.length_a   1.000
_cell.length_b   1.000
_cell.length_c   1.000
_cell.angle_alpha   90.00
_cell.angle_beta   90.00
_cell.angle_gamma   90.00
#
_symmetry.space_group_name_H-M   'P 1'
#
loop_
_entity.id
_entity.type
_entity.pdbx_description
1 polymer ?
#
loop_
_entity_poly.entity_id
_entity_poly.type
_entity_poly.pdbx_seq_one_letter_code
_entity_poly.pdbx_strand_id
1 'polypeptide(L)'
;MNRIPMHDSQPNSPQETELQNEANRPSLYSKTLIIIFSLLFSPIFAAVLLMSNLKAVDRPKARIYVLIFAIAYLFATAAVLQIFNLPPNLTFIANVIGAAILNEYFWNKYIGRDVTYEKKSWIKPALISVAIALFFLLLLMSLGGNLPQ
;
A
#
# COMPACT_ATOMS: atom_id res chain seq x y z
N MET A 1 0.62 -56.08 -27.18
CA MET A 1 1.75 -55.13 -26.95
C MET A 1 1.21 -53.73 -27.14
N ASN A 2 0.76 -53.13 -26.06
CA ASN A 2 0.10 -51.82 -26.06
C ASN A 2 1.20 -50.74 -25.88
N ARG A 3 1.48 -49.98 -26.94
CA ARG A 3 2.39 -48.81 -26.85
C ARG A 3 1.62 -47.67 -26.26
N ILE A 4 2.00 -47.24 -25.05
CA ILE A 4 1.59 -46.00 -24.45
C ILE A 4 2.22 -44.87 -25.29
N PRO A 5 1.44 -43.92 -25.82
CA PRO A 5 2.03 -42.76 -26.48
C PRO A 5 2.74 -41.93 -25.41
N MET A 6 4.06 -41.78 -25.54
CA MET A 6 4.80 -40.79 -24.82
C MET A 6 4.25 -39.41 -25.24
N HIS A 7 3.66 -38.72 -24.28
CA HIS A 7 3.30 -37.34 -24.43
C HIS A 7 4.61 -36.55 -24.48
N ASP A 8 5.06 -36.26 -25.71
CA ASP A 8 6.15 -35.32 -25.95
C ASP A 8 5.77 -33.99 -25.34
N SER A 9 6.41 -33.70 -24.21
CA SER A 9 6.42 -32.36 -23.62
C SER A 9 7.26 -31.48 -24.53
N GLN A 10 6.67 -31.02 -25.64
CA GLN A 10 7.31 -29.95 -26.42
C GLN A 10 7.53 -28.75 -25.48
N PRO A 11 8.75 -28.20 -25.46
CA PRO A 11 8.97 -26.96 -24.72
C PRO A 11 8.02 -25.91 -25.29
N ASN A 12 7.23 -25.29 -24.41
CA ASN A 12 6.31 -24.22 -24.75
C ASN A 12 7.03 -23.20 -25.65
N SER A 13 6.38 -22.79 -26.74
CA SER A 13 6.93 -21.78 -27.62
C SER A 13 7.26 -20.51 -26.82
N PRO A 14 8.27 -19.72 -27.20
CA PRO A 14 8.59 -18.47 -26.51
C PRO A 14 7.35 -17.58 -26.30
N GLN A 15 6.41 -17.59 -27.23
CA GLN A 15 5.15 -16.85 -27.16
C GLN A 15 4.19 -17.40 -26.06
N GLU A 16 4.09 -18.72 -25.89
CA GLU A 16 3.29 -19.32 -24.83
C GLU A 16 3.89 -19.04 -23.44
N THR A 17 5.21 -19.02 -23.34
CA THR A 17 5.92 -18.68 -22.11
C THR A 17 5.72 -17.19 -21.75
N GLU A 18 5.73 -16.31 -22.73
CA GLU A 18 5.45 -14.87 -22.52
C GLU A 18 4.00 -14.64 -22.10
N LEU A 19 3.03 -15.30 -22.76
CA LEU A 19 1.60 -15.20 -22.41
C LEU A 19 1.32 -15.73 -21.00
N GLN A 20 1.97 -16.82 -20.59
CA GLN A 20 1.86 -17.38 -19.24
C GLN A 20 2.50 -16.44 -18.19
N ASN A 21 3.61 -15.81 -18.52
CA ASN A 21 4.25 -14.84 -17.65
C ASN A 21 3.42 -13.56 -17.51
N GLU A 22 2.73 -13.12 -18.56
CA GLU A 22 1.79 -12.01 -18.51
C GLU A 22 0.56 -12.33 -17.65
N ALA A 23 -0.02 -13.52 -17.83
CA ALA A 23 -1.18 -13.98 -17.07
C ALA A 23 -0.89 -14.12 -15.55
N ASN A 24 0.36 -14.36 -15.17
CA ASN A 24 0.79 -14.56 -13.77
C ASN A 24 1.27 -13.29 -13.08
N ARG A 25 1.22 -12.11 -13.73
CA ARG A 25 1.65 -10.84 -13.11
C ARG A 25 0.72 -10.46 -11.97
N PRO A 26 1.24 -10.19 -10.76
CA PRO A 26 0.40 -9.73 -9.67
C PRO A 26 -0.16 -8.33 -9.98
N SER A 27 -1.43 -8.11 -9.66
CA SER A 27 -2.04 -6.79 -9.77
C SER A 27 -1.77 -6.00 -8.49
N LEU A 28 -0.99 -4.91 -8.59
CA LEU A 28 -0.51 -4.13 -7.45
C LEU A 28 -0.81 -2.63 -7.60
N TYR A 29 -1.03 -1.97 -6.47
CA TYR A 29 -1.01 -0.51 -6.41
C TYR A 29 0.41 -0.01 -6.62
N SER A 30 0.60 0.99 -7.48
CA SER A 30 1.94 1.51 -7.80
C SER A 30 2.60 2.21 -6.61
N LYS A 31 3.93 2.26 -6.59
CA LYS A 31 4.71 3.04 -5.61
C LYS A 31 4.28 4.51 -5.57
N THR A 32 4.04 5.11 -6.74
CA THR A 32 3.55 6.49 -6.86
C THR A 32 2.23 6.69 -6.14
N LEU A 33 1.29 5.73 -6.27
CA LEU A 33 0.00 5.79 -5.59
C LEU A 33 0.18 5.75 -4.07
N ILE A 34 1.06 4.90 -3.56
CA ILE A 34 1.38 4.81 -2.13
C ILE A 34 1.92 6.15 -1.61
N ILE A 35 2.80 6.83 -2.38
CA ILE A 35 3.31 8.16 -2.02
C ILE A 35 2.16 9.17 -1.97
N ILE A 36 1.34 9.24 -3.02
CA ILE A 36 0.22 10.19 -3.10
C ILE A 36 -0.74 9.99 -1.91
N PHE A 37 -1.11 8.76 -1.58
CA PHE A 37 -1.99 8.48 -0.45
C PHE A 37 -1.36 8.82 0.90
N SER A 38 -0.04 8.65 1.05
CA SER A 38 0.67 9.09 2.25
C SER A 38 0.64 10.60 2.42
N LEU A 39 0.79 11.34 1.32
CA LEU A 39 0.80 12.81 1.34
C LEU A 39 -0.58 13.40 1.58
N LEU A 40 -1.60 12.89 0.88
CA LEU A 40 -2.96 13.45 0.93
C LEU A 40 -3.71 13.05 2.20
N PHE A 41 -3.48 11.86 2.72
CA PHE A 41 -4.21 11.35 3.88
C PHE A 41 -3.29 11.11 5.07
N SER A 42 -2.46 10.08 5.01
CA SER A 42 -1.39 9.79 6.00
C SER A 42 -0.63 8.52 5.62
N PRO A 43 0.54 8.24 6.22
CA PRO A 43 1.26 6.98 6.02
C PRO A 43 0.45 5.72 6.35
N ILE A 44 -0.58 5.81 7.20
CA ILE A 44 -1.44 4.66 7.52
C ILE A 44 -2.28 4.23 6.31
N PHE A 45 -2.81 5.17 5.52
CA PHE A 45 -3.55 4.85 4.29
C PHE A 45 -2.62 4.25 3.23
N ALA A 46 -1.41 4.79 3.09
CA ALA A 46 -0.38 4.23 2.22
C ALA A 46 0.00 2.80 2.65
N ALA A 47 0.11 2.54 3.95
CA ALA A 47 0.36 1.21 4.50
C ALA A 47 -0.75 0.22 4.15
N VAL A 48 -2.03 0.63 4.18
CA VAL A 48 -3.16 -0.22 3.77
C VAL A 48 -3.04 -0.64 2.30
N LEU A 49 -2.65 0.28 1.40
CA LEU A 49 -2.39 -0.05 0.00
C LEU A 49 -1.24 -1.05 -0.15
N LEU A 50 -0.13 -0.83 0.57
CA LEU A 50 1.00 -1.74 0.56
C LEU A 50 0.63 -3.11 1.15
N MET A 51 -0.18 -3.17 2.21
CA MET A 51 -0.69 -4.43 2.76
C MET A 51 -1.57 -5.19 1.76
N SER A 52 -2.35 -4.49 0.93
CA SER A 52 -3.11 -5.10 -0.18
C SER A 52 -2.16 -5.71 -1.22
N ASN A 53 -1.08 -5.03 -1.55
CA ASN A 53 -0.04 -5.53 -2.46
C ASN A 53 0.65 -6.77 -1.87
N LEU A 54 1.02 -6.72 -0.59
CA LEU A 54 1.64 -7.85 0.12
C LEU A 54 0.71 -9.07 0.21
N LYS A 55 -0.61 -8.84 0.23
CA LYS A 55 -1.60 -9.92 0.10
C LYS A 55 -1.54 -10.56 -1.29
N ALA A 56 -1.43 -9.74 -2.35
CA ALA A 56 -1.40 -10.23 -3.72
C ALA A 56 -0.14 -11.05 -4.06
N VAL A 57 0.96 -10.80 -3.35
CA VAL A 57 2.23 -11.55 -3.50
C VAL A 57 2.44 -12.60 -2.39
N ASP A 58 1.39 -12.94 -1.65
CA ASP A 58 1.38 -13.95 -0.57
C ASP A 58 2.47 -13.76 0.49
N ARG A 59 2.53 -12.54 1.06
CA ARG A 59 3.46 -12.19 2.15
C ARG A 59 2.72 -11.82 3.44
N PRO A 60 2.03 -12.77 4.12
CA PRO A 60 1.18 -12.46 5.27
C PRO A 60 1.95 -11.85 6.46
N LYS A 61 3.15 -12.35 6.75
CA LYS A 61 4.00 -11.82 7.84
C LYS A 61 4.41 -10.36 7.57
N ALA A 62 4.76 -10.03 6.33
CA ALA A 62 5.15 -8.68 5.96
C ALA A 62 3.99 -7.68 6.14
N ARG A 63 2.74 -8.09 5.95
CA ARG A 63 1.55 -7.26 6.20
C ARG A 63 1.47 -6.81 7.67
N ILE A 64 1.76 -7.74 8.60
CA ILE A 64 1.75 -7.43 10.04
C ILE A 64 2.86 -6.42 10.37
N TYR A 65 4.05 -6.59 9.81
CA TYR A 65 5.16 -5.65 10.03
C TYR A 65 4.84 -4.25 9.49
N VAL A 66 4.22 -4.15 8.31
CA VAL A 66 3.78 -2.87 7.75
C VAL A 66 2.71 -2.21 8.63
N LEU A 67 1.77 -2.98 9.15
CA LEU A 67 0.74 -2.46 10.05
C LEU A 67 1.33 -1.93 11.36
N ILE A 68 2.18 -2.71 12.00
CA ILE A 68 2.88 -2.30 13.25
C ILE A 68 3.70 -1.05 12.99
N PHE A 69 4.45 -1.01 11.89
CA PHE A 69 5.23 0.16 11.50
C PHE A 69 4.33 1.39 11.34
N ALA A 70 3.23 1.28 10.60
CA ALA A 70 2.35 2.42 10.32
C ALA A 70 1.73 2.99 11.61
N ILE A 71 1.29 2.12 12.51
CA ILE A 71 0.74 2.53 13.81
C ILE A 71 1.83 3.18 14.67
N ALA A 72 2.98 2.54 14.83
CA ALA A 72 4.09 3.06 15.60
C ALA A 72 4.59 4.40 15.04
N TYR A 73 4.68 4.51 13.72
CA TYR A 73 5.09 5.73 13.04
C TYR A 73 4.12 6.88 13.26
N LEU A 74 2.81 6.62 13.21
CA LEU A 74 1.78 7.62 13.47
C LEU A 74 1.92 8.19 14.90
N PHE A 75 2.02 7.32 15.91
CA PHE A 75 2.17 7.75 17.29
C PHE A 75 3.50 8.44 17.54
N ALA A 76 4.60 7.93 16.97
CA ALA A 76 5.92 8.56 17.09
C ALA A 76 5.93 9.98 16.48
N THR A 77 5.33 10.15 15.29
CA THR A 77 5.21 11.47 14.65
C THR A 77 4.40 12.43 15.51
N ALA A 78 3.23 12.00 16.00
CA ALA A 78 2.40 12.82 16.86
C ALA A 78 3.14 13.21 18.15
N ALA A 79 3.82 12.28 18.80
CA ALA A 79 4.60 12.53 20.00
C ALA A 79 5.75 13.52 19.76
N VAL A 80 6.52 13.36 18.68
CA VAL A 80 7.60 14.27 18.31
C VAL A 80 7.08 15.69 18.09
N LEU A 81 6.02 15.84 17.29
CA LEU A 81 5.43 17.14 17.02
C LEU A 81 4.97 17.84 18.32
N GLN A 82 4.37 17.07 19.24
CA GLN A 82 3.84 17.61 20.48
C GLN A 82 4.94 17.93 21.52
N ILE A 83 5.89 17.03 21.73
CA ILE A 83 6.99 17.20 22.71
C ILE A 83 7.87 18.40 22.36
N PHE A 84 8.17 18.57 21.06
CA PHE A 84 9.03 19.65 20.59
C PHE A 84 8.25 20.91 20.18
N ASN A 85 6.92 20.96 20.40
CA ASN A 85 6.05 22.06 20.00
C ASN A 85 6.24 22.48 18.53
N LEU A 86 6.40 21.47 17.64
CA LEU A 86 6.67 21.70 16.22
C LEU A 86 5.39 22.13 15.49
N PRO A 87 5.52 23.01 14.48
CA PRO A 87 4.36 23.46 13.75
C PRO A 87 3.71 22.31 12.94
N PRO A 88 2.36 22.31 12.83
CA PRO A 88 1.61 21.22 12.17
C PRO A 88 1.97 20.96 10.70
N ASN A 89 2.50 21.97 9.99
CA ASN A 89 2.95 21.82 8.60
C ASN A 89 4.11 20.82 8.45
N LEU A 90 4.87 20.54 9.52
CA LEU A 90 5.89 19.48 9.51
C LEU A 90 5.30 18.06 9.38
N THR A 91 4.01 17.89 9.64
CA THR A 91 3.31 16.63 9.35
C THR A 91 3.45 16.22 7.88
N PHE A 92 3.46 17.19 6.96
CA PHE A 92 3.68 16.90 5.56
C PHE A 92 5.06 16.24 5.31
N ILE A 93 6.11 16.75 5.93
CA ILE A 93 7.46 16.17 5.85
C ILE A 93 7.47 14.76 6.44
N ALA A 94 6.84 14.57 7.60
CA ALA A 94 6.69 13.24 8.19
C ALA A 94 5.95 12.27 7.25
N ASN A 95 4.90 12.72 6.57
CA ASN A 95 4.17 11.89 5.59
C ASN A 95 5.06 11.49 4.41
N VAL A 96 5.94 12.38 3.92
CA VAL A 96 6.94 12.08 2.88
C VAL A 96 7.91 11.00 3.37
N ILE A 97 8.44 11.16 4.59
CA ILE A 97 9.37 10.19 5.18
C ILE A 97 8.68 8.83 5.35
N GLY A 98 7.45 8.81 5.87
CA GLY A 98 6.66 7.58 6.00
C GLY A 98 6.44 6.87 4.66
N ALA A 99 6.11 7.63 3.60
CA ALA A 99 5.97 7.09 2.25
C ALA A 99 7.29 6.52 1.71
N ALA A 100 8.40 7.20 1.94
CA ALA A 100 9.72 6.73 1.53
C ALA A 100 10.08 5.40 2.21
N ILE A 101 9.84 5.28 3.52
CA ILE A 101 10.09 4.03 4.25
C ILE A 101 9.20 2.89 3.71
N LEU A 102 7.91 3.15 3.46
CA LEU A 102 7.00 2.15 2.91
C LEU A 102 7.44 1.66 1.53
N ASN A 103 7.93 2.56 0.66
CA ASN A 103 8.33 2.21 -0.70
C ASN A 103 9.77 1.68 -0.79
N GLU A 104 10.73 2.34 -0.13
CA GLU A 104 12.13 1.97 -0.31
C GLU A 104 12.55 0.79 0.58
N TYR A 105 11.96 0.69 1.77
CA TYR A 105 12.28 -0.42 2.67
C TYR A 105 11.29 -1.58 2.48
N PHE A 106 10.00 -1.39 2.81
CA PHE A 106 9.04 -2.49 2.83
C PHE A 106 8.71 -3.04 1.44
N TRP A 107 8.47 -2.18 0.44
CA TRP A 107 8.23 -2.64 -0.92
C TRP A 107 9.43 -3.39 -1.46
N ASN A 108 10.62 -2.79 -1.42
CA ASN A 108 11.81 -3.38 -2.01
C ASN A 108 12.23 -4.68 -1.31
N LYS A 109 12.00 -4.78 0.01
CA LYS A 109 12.33 -5.97 0.79
C LYS A 109 11.39 -7.15 0.55
N TYR A 110 10.08 -6.89 0.42
CA TYR A 110 9.07 -7.95 0.44
C TYR A 110 8.42 -8.21 -0.92
N ILE A 111 8.41 -7.24 -1.82
CA ILE A 111 7.87 -7.36 -3.19
C ILE A 111 9.01 -7.44 -4.19
N GLY A 112 10.02 -6.58 -4.07
CA GLY A 112 11.18 -6.50 -4.96
C GLY A 112 11.24 -5.17 -5.72
N ARG A 113 12.45 -4.80 -6.16
CA ARG A 113 12.68 -3.53 -6.90
C ARG A 113 12.15 -3.61 -8.32
N ASP A 114 12.41 -4.74 -8.99
CA ASP A 114 12.22 -4.92 -10.43
C ASP A 114 11.04 -5.85 -10.76
N VAL A 115 10.05 -5.91 -9.86
CA VAL A 115 8.86 -6.74 -10.08
C VAL A 115 8.00 -6.15 -11.19
N THR A 116 7.76 -6.97 -12.21
CA THR A 116 6.77 -6.66 -13.23
C THR A 116 5.37 -6.96 -12.69
N TYR A 117 4.50 -5.96 -12.71
CA TYR A 117 3.13 -6.08 -12.18
C TYR A 117 2.14 -5.30 -13.01
N GLU A 118 0.87 -5.70 -12.95
CA GLU A 118 -0.23 -4.91 -13.48
C GLU A 118 -0.65 -3.82 -12.48
N LYS A 119 -0.91 -2.62 -12.98
CA LYS A 119 -1.35 -1.50 -12.13
C LYS A 119 -2.81 -1.69 -11.73
N LYS A 120 -3.03 -1.85 -10.43
CA LYS A 120 -4.36 -1.92 -9.85
C LYS A 120 -5.06 -0.54 -9.88
N SER A 121 -6.37 -0.53 -10.14
CA SER A 121 -7.17 0.69 -10.17
C SER A 121 -7.14 1.42 -8.81
N TRP A 122 -6.89 2.72 -8.85
CA TRP A 122 -6.81 3.60 -7.68
C TRP A 122 -8.18 4.14 -7.22
N ILE A 123 -9.22 3.97 -8.04
CA ILE A 123 -10.55 4.55 -7.81
C ILE A 123 -11.19 4.02 -6.53
N LYS A 124 -11.13 2.70 -6.30
CA LYS A 124 -11.71 2.09 -5.09
C LYS A 124 -11.08 2.60 -3.79
N PRO A 125 -9.74 2.56 -3.62
CA PRO A 125 -9.13 3.11 -2.41
C PRO A 125 -9.33 4.61 -2.27
N ALA A 126 -9.36 5.37 -3.37
CA ALA A 126 -9.63 6.81 -3.34
C ALA A 126 -11.03 7.11 -2.80
N LEU A 127 -12.06 6.43 -3.31
CA LEU A 127 -13.43 6.61 -2.84
C LEU A 127 -13.58 6.24 -1.35
N ILE A 128 -12.95 5.14 -0.91
CA ILE A 128 -12.97 4.72 0.50
C ILE A 128 -12.29 5.78 1.38
N SER A 129 -11.13 6.28 0.96
CA SER A 129 -10.38 7.30 1.72
C SER A 129 -11.16 8.61 1.83
N VAL A 130 -11.79 9.06 0.74
CA VAL A 130 -12.63 10.25 0.75
C VAL A 130 -13.86 10.04 1.65
N ALA A 131 -14.52 8.89 1.58
CA ALA A 131 -15.66 8.59 2.43
C ALA A 131 -15.28 8.60 3.93
N ILE A 132 -14.14 8.02 4.29
CA ILE A 132 -13.62 8.05 5.67
C ILE A 132 -13.30 9.49 6.09
N ALA A 133 -12.62 10.28 5.24
CA ALA A 133 -12.31 11.67 5.54
C ALA A 133 -13.56 12.52 5.75
N LEU A 134 -14.58 12.35 4.90
CA LEU A 134 -15.87 13.03 5.05
C LEU A 134 -16.60 12.60 6.33
N PHE A 135 -16.58 11.31 6.65
CA PHE A 135 -17.18 10.82 7.91
C PHE A 135 -16.54 11.48 9.14
N PHE A 136 -15.21 11.53 9.21
CA PHE A 136 -14.52 12.20 10.30
C PHE A 136 -14.76 13.70 10.33
N LEU A 137 -14.84 14.36 9.17
CA LEU A 137 -15.16 15.78 9.09
C LEU A 137 -16.56 16.07 9.65
N LEU A 138 -17.58 15.27 9.26
CA LEU A 138 -18.93 15.40 9.76
C LEU A 138 -19.00 15.13 11.27
N LEU A 139 -18.25 14.12 11.76
CA LEU A 139 -18.17 13.81 13.19
C LEU A 139 -17.57 14.99 13.97
N LEU A 140 -16.48 15.60 13.49
CA LEU A 140 -15.86 16.76 14.12
C LEU A 140 -16.81 17.97 14.14
N MET A 141 -17.53 18.22 13.04
CA MET A 141 -18.53 19.29 12.98
C MET A 141 -19.67 19.05 13.97
N SER A 142 -20.14 17.81 14.10
CA SER A 142 -21.19 17.43 15.05
C SER A 142 -20.75 17.59 16.51
N LEU A 143 -19.51 17.22 16.83
CA LEU A 143 -18.94 17.37 18.18
C LEU A 143 -18.60 18.82 18.50
N GLY A 144 -18.07 19.56 17.53
CA GLY A 144 -17.70 20.99 17.70
C GLY A 144 -18.90 21.91 17.83
N GLY A 145 -20.06 21.56 17.28
CA GLY A 145 -21.30 22.34 17.42
C GLY A 145 -21.95 22.24 18.80
N ASN A 146 -21.49 21.33 19.65
CA ASN A 146 -22.02 21.11 21.00
C ASN A 146 -21.11 21.61 22.13
N LEU A 147 -20.03 22.37 21.81
CA LEU A 147 -19.22 23.02 22.83
C LEU A 147 -19.94 24.28 23.32
N PRO A 148 -20.32 24.39 24.62
CA PRO A 148 -20.88 25.61 25.17
C PRO A 148 -19.83 26.73 25.09
N GLN A 149 -20.24 27.90 24.58
CA GLN A 149 -19.42 29.10 24.51
C GLN A 149 -19.25 29.67 25.92
#